data_ca56b5bd2656c004942d12cb89c6261d
#
_entry.id   ca56b5bd2656c004942d12cb89c6261d
#
_cell.length_a   1.000
_cell.length_b   1.000
_cell.length_c   1.000
_cell.angle_alpha   90.00
_cell.angle_beta   90.00
_cell.angle_gamma   90.00
#
_symmetry.space_group_name_H-M   'P 1'
#
loop_
_entity.id
_entity.type
_entity.pdbx_description
1 polymer ?
#
loop_
_entity_poly.entity_id
_entity_poly.type
_entity_poly.pdbx_seq_one_letter_code
_entity_poly.pdbx_strand_id
1 'polypeptide(L)'
;MDPETALELVGAGTSVDVYRRVLGPSLDVLGEGLANRSKQVIDNLSSILENAVLKLGDNVPEEGSVPPRVMKSVIEEGAYFESEIAADYFGGILASSKGETTRDDRGATYSKLLSRLSTYQITGHYYFYETLRLLYSGKDVNIGEPSVRNNLRTAVSGLSFFRALRVSGPDPRGNVVKNNVLTGLNKEDLIEDYIYQSNGGPMSGEEVFFGTDDCFGNIFGDTHDTLFFSPTVLGANLYLWAHGQGHLSASGFLDAATSFPSSVDIPILLPVKSVNSEEVKITLPDIEIDSVHIQP
;
A
#
# COMPACT_ATOMS: atom_id res chain seq x y z
N MET A 1 18.82 -26.20 -7.42
CA MET A 1 19.30 -25.30 -8.49
C MET A 1 20.44 -24.50 -7.90
N ASP A 2 21.53 -24.33 -8.63
CA ASP A 2 22.58 -23.46 -8.13
C ASP A 2 22.15 -21.98 -8.17
N PRO A 3 22.72 -21.12 -7.30
CA PRO A 3 22.29 -19.73 -7.16
C PRO A 3 22.45 -18.89 -8.44
N GLU A 4 23.43 -19.16 -9.28
CA GLU A 4 23.66 -18.41 -10.51
C GLU A 4 22.61 -18.73 -11.56
N THR A 5 22.30 -20.01 -11.76
CA THR A 5 21.18 -20.43 -12.62
C THR A 5 19.84 -19.87 -12.12
N ALA A 6 19.64 -19.79 -10.79
CA ALA A 6 18.44 -19.16 -10.23
C ALA A 6 18.34 -17.68 -10.58
N LEU A 7 19.43 -16.92 -10.51
CA LEU A 7 19.47 -15.51 -10.90
C LEU A 7 19.26 -15.29 -12.40
N GLU A 8 19.81 -16.16 -13.25
CA GLU A 8 19.57 -16.09 -14.69
C GLU A 8 18.10 -16.29 -15.05
N LEU A 9 17.41 -17.18 -14.32
CA LEU A 9 15.98 -17.44 -14.52
C LEU A 9 15.08 -16.28 -14.13
N VAL A 10 15.40 -15.59 -13.04
CA VAL A 10 14.56 -14.48 -12.51
C VAL A 10 15.05 -13.10 -12.97
N GLY A 11 16.23 -13.00 -13.54
CA GLY A 11 16.93 -11.75 -13.84
C GLY A 11 16.83 -11.25 -15.27
N ALA A 12 15.82 -11.63 -16.05
CA ALA A 12 15.76 -11.36 -17.50
C ALA A 12 15.87 -9.87 -17.93
N GLY A 13 15.69 -8.91 -17.01
CA GLY A 13 15.77 -7.47 -17.30
C GLY A 13 16.86 -6.70 -16.56
N THR A 14 17.47 -7.29 -15.54
CA THR A 14 18.42 -6.61 -14.65
C THR A 14 19.73 -7.40 -14.59
N SER A 15 20.88 -6.72 -14.43
CA SER A 15 22.17 -7.43 -14.37
C SER A 15 22.25 -8.36 -13.15
N VAL A 16 22.76 -9.55 -13.34
CA VAL A 16 23.00 -10.57 -12.29
C VAL A 16 23.79 -9.98 -11.11
N ASP A 17 24.69 -9.04 -11.37
CA ASP A 17 25.50 -8.37 -10.34
C ASP A 17 24.68 -7.50 -9.39
N VAL A 18 23.60 -6.88 -9.89
CA VAL A 18 22.69 -6.09 -9.04
C VAL A 18 21.96 -7.01 -8.09
N TYR A 19 21.40 -8.12 -8.59
CA TYR A 19 20.73 -9.09 -7.72
C TYR A 19 21.68 -9.72 -6.70
N ARG A 20 22.92 -10.02 -7.09
CA ARG A 20 23.94 -10.52 -6.16
C ARG A 20 24.22 -9.54 -5.03
N ARG A 21 24.28 -8.22 -5.33
CA ARG A 21 24.45 -7.16 -4.32
C ARG A 21 23.24 -7.00 -3.42
N VAL A 22 22.02 -7.17 -3.95
CA VAL A 22 20.78 -7.07 -3.16
C VAL A 22 20.63 -8.28 -2.23
N LEU A 23 20.77 -9.49 -2.75
CA LEU A 23 20.44 -10.72 -2.04
C LEU A 23 21.58 -11.25 -1.18
N GLY A 24 22.84 -11.07 -1.62
CA GLY A 24 24.00 -11.56 -0.87
C GLY A 24 23.87 -13.05 -0.48
N PRO A 25 24.02 -13.39 0.81
CA PRO A 25 23.92 -14.79 1.29
C PRO A 25 22.53 -15.42 1.08
N SER A 26 21.50 -14.64 0.76
CA SER A 26 20.16 -15.17 0.50
C SER A 26 19.99 -15.78 -0.90
N LEU A 27 21.03 -15.73 -1.75
CA LEU A 27 21.03 -16.38 -3.05
C LEU A 27 20.85 -17.91 -2.97
N ASP A 28 21.43 -18.54 -1.96
CA ASP A 28 21.25 -19.98 -1.75
C ASP A 28 19.78 -20.31 -1.47
N VAL A 29 19.10 -19.47 -0.66
CA VAL A 29 17.67 -19.60 -0.38
C VAL A 29 16.82 -19.43 -1.64
N LEU A 30 17.19 -18.48 -2.52
CA LEU A 30 16.53 -18.33 -3.82
C LEU A 30 16.70 -19.59 -4.69
N GLY A 31 17.91 -20.10 -4.81
CA GLY A 31 18.21 -21.31 -5.59
C GLY A 31 17.43 -22.53 -5.11
N GLU A 32 17.37 -22.76 -3.79
CA GLU A 32 16.55 -23.80 -3.19
C GLU A 32 15.05 -23.57 -3.43
N GLY A 33 14.59 -22.33 -3.26
CA GLY A 33 13.19 -21.96 -3.43
C GLY A 33 12.67 -22.12 -4.85
N LEU A 34 13.52 -21.94 -5.87
CA LEU A 34 13.15 -22.09 -7.29
C LEU A 34 13.24 -23.52 -7.80
N ALA A 35 13.94 -24.41 -7.11
CA ALA A 35 14.05 -25.80 -7.52
C ALA A 35 12.67 -26.44 -7.65
N ASN A 36 12.35 -26.95 -8.85
CA ASN A 36 11.07 -27.60 -9.16
C ASN A 36 9.81 -26.70 -9.11
N ARG A 37 9.95 -25.36 -9.25
CA ARG A 37 8.82 -24.44 -9.33
C ARG A 37 8.30 -24.31 -10.77
N SER A 38 7.01 -23.94 -10.89
CA SER A 38 6.40 -23.63 -12.19
C SER A 38 6.95 -22.33 -12.77
N LYS A 39 6.85 -22.17 -14.10
CA LYS A 39 7.22 -20.92 -14.77
C LYS A 39 6.51 -19.72 -14.16
N GLN A 40 5.20 -19.82 -13.87
CA GLN A 40 4.42 -18.74 -13.26
C GLN A 40 5.02 -18.24 -11.95
N VAL A 41 5.45 -19.14 -11.08
CA VAL A 41 6.09 -18.80 -9.80
C VAL A 41 7.42 -18.06 -10.03
N ILE A 42 8.18 -18.49 -11.04
CA ILE A 42 9.45 -17.84 -11.42
C ILE A 42 9.19 -16.44 -11.95
N ASP A 43 8.20 -16.26 -12.83
CA ASP A 43 7.81 -14.95 -13.37
C ASP A 43 7.35 -13.99 -12.26
N ASN A 44 6.56 -14.48 -11.30
CA ASN A 44 6.13 -13.68 -10.15
C ASN A 44 7.32 -13.25 -9.27
N LEU A 45 8.26 -14.14 -9.00
CA LEU A 45 9.48 -13.82 -8.24
C LEU A 45 10.38 -12.85 -8.99
N SER A 46 10.47 -12.96 -10.33
CA SER A 46 11.17 -11.97 -11.16
C SER A 46 10.61 -10.58 -10.96
N SER A 47 9.28 -10.44 -11.06
CA SER A 47 8.59 -9.15 -10.83
C SER A 47 8.85 -8.59 -9.43
N ILE A 48 8.85 -9.44 -8.41
CA ILE A 48 9.18 -9.02 -7.02
C ILE A 48 10.61 -8.50 -6.92
N LEU A 49 11.58 -9.19 -7.52
CA LEU A 49 12.98 -8.80 -7.48
C LEU A 49 13.26 -7.52 -8.29
N GLU A 50 12.62 -7.37 -9.45
CA GLU A 50 12.69 -6.13 -10.25
C GLU A 50 12.17 -4.92 -9.46
N ASN A 51 11.04 -5.08 -8.75
CA ASN A 51 10.50 -4.05 -7.87
C ASN A 51 11.42 -3.74 -6.69
N ALA A 52 12.11 -4.73 -6.13
CA ALA A 52 13.10 -4.50 -5.09
C ALA A 52 14.27 -3.64 -5.59
N VAL A 53 14.78 -3.92 -6.79
CA VAL A 53 15.84 -3.14 -7.43
C VAL A 53 15.37 -1.72 -7.73
N LEU A 54 14.17 -1.55 -8.30
CA LEU A 54 13.57 -0.25 -8.57
C LEU A 54 13.54 0.63 -7.31
N LYS A 55 13.12 0.07 -6.17
CA LYS A 55 12.99 0.79 -4.91
C LYS A 55 14.32 1.09 -4.22
N LEU A 56 15.36 0.31 -4.49
CA LEU A 56 16.72 0.62 -4.03
C LEU A 56 17.38 1.72 -4.87
N GLY A 57 16.86 1.98 -6.08
CA GLY A 57 17.39 3.01 -7.00
C GLY A 57 18.77 2.70 -7.54
N ASP A 58 19.40 3.70 -8.15
CA ASP A 58 20.73 3.57 -8.79
C ASP A 58 21.86 3.32 -7.79
N ASN A 59 21.67 3.72 -6.54
CA ASN A 59 22.64 3.58 -5.46
C ASN A 59 22.36 2.33 -4.62
N VAL A 60 22.32 1.15 -5.24
CA VAL A 60 22.28 -0.09 -4.47
C VAL A 60 23.55 -0.17 -3.61
N PRO A 61 23.47 -0.03 -2.27
CA PRO A 61 24.65 -0.10 -1.42
C PRO A 61 25.43 -1.37 -1.70
N GLU A 62 26.77 -1.27 -1.80
CA GLU A 62 27.63 -2.45 -1.97
C GLU A 62 27.60 -3.34 -0.72
N GLU A 63 27.46 -2.70 0.45
CA GLU A 63 27.38 -3.37 1.74
C GLU A 63 25.94 -3.74 2.11
N GLY A 64 25.81 -4.80 2.88
CA GLY A 64 24.55 -5.30 3.37
C GLY A 64 23.86 -6.27 2.42
N SER A 65 22.94 -7.03 2.98
CA SER A 65 22.15 -8.03 2.25
C SER A 65 20.77 -8.23 2.87
N VAL A 66 19.86 -8.82 2.10
CA VAL A 66 18.56 -9.27 2.61
C VAL A 66 18.76 -10.47 3.54
N PRO A 67 18.21 -10.50 4.76
CA PRO A 67 18.28 -11.67 5.62
C PRO A 67 17.66 -12.92 4.98
N PRO A 68 18.28 -14.11 5.09
CA PRO A 68 17.74 -15.34 4.52
C PRO A 68 16.31 -15.68 4.92
N ARG A 69 15.92 -15.34 6.17
CA ARG A 69 14.56 -15.53 6.68
C ARG A 69 13.54 -14.68 5.92
N VAL A 70 13.90 -13.43 5.56
CA VAL A 70 13.03 -12.55 4.78
C VAL A 70 12.88 -13.09 3.37
N MET A 71 14.00 -13.45 2.72
CA MET A 71 13.96 -14.03 1.38
C MET A 71 13.11 -15.30 1.32
N LYS A 72 13.28 -16.19 2.29
CA LYS A 72 12.45 -17.40 2.41
C LYS A 72 10.96 -17.05 2.52
N SER A 73 10.62 -16.10 3.39
CA SER A 73 9.23 -15.67 3.59
C SER A 73 8.63 -15.08 2.30
N VAL A 74 9.39 -14.26 1.57
CA VAL A 74 8.93 -13.69 0.29
C VAL A 74 8.72 -14.77 -0.77
N ILE A 75 9.61 -15.75 -0.87
CA ILE A 75 9.45 -16.88 -1.81
C ILE A 75 8.22 -17.73 -1.46
N GLU A 76 8.00 -18.00 -0.18
CA GLU A 76 6.88 -18.85 0.27
C GLU A 76 5.53 -18.14 0.14
N GLU A 77 5.47 -16.84 0.45
CA GLU A 77 4.24 -16.08 0.55
C GLU A 77 3.94 -15.26 -0.73
N GLY A 78 4.98 -14.67 -1.36
CA GLY A 78 4.82 -13.76 -2.50
C GLY A 78 4.76 -14.43 -3.85
N ALA A 79 5.42 -15.57 -4.02
CA ALA A 79 5.57 -16.23 -5.32
C ALA A 79 4.25 -16.67 -5.98
N TYR A 80 3.17 -16.76 -5.23
CA TYR A 80 1.86 -17.19 -5.70
C TYR A 80 0.88 -16.04 -5.96
N PHE A 81 1.28 -14.81 -5.73
CA PHE A 81 0.48 -13.65 -6.08
C PHE A 81 0.68 -13.29 -7.56
N GLU A 82 -0.39 -13.29 -8.33
CA GLU A 82 -0.41 -12.91 -9.75
C GLU A 82 -0.77 -11.42 -9.95
N SER A 83 -0.44 -10.58 -8.98
CA SER A 83 -0.86 -9.18 -8.94
C SER A 83 0.36 -8.26 -8.93
N GLU A 84 0.39 -7.29 -9.85
CA GLU A 84 1.45 -6.27 -9.94
C GLU A 84 1.61 -5.51 -8.61
N ILE A 85 0.50 -5.12 -7.96
CA ILE A 85 0.55 -4.42 -6.67
C ILE A 85 1.14 -5.31 -5.56
N ALA A 86 0.87 -6.61 -5.57
CA ALA A 86 1.47 -7.52 -4.60
C ALA A 86 2.97 -7.69 -4.87
N ALA A 87 3.38 -7.84 -6.13
CA ALA A 87 4.80 -7.89 -6.50
C ALA A 87 5.54 -6.60 -6.11
N ASP A 88 4.90 -5.44 -6.29
CA ASP A 88 5.43 -4.14 -5.87
C ASP A 88 5.64 -4.08 -4.35
N TYR A 89 4.67 -4.54 -3.56
CA TYR A 89 4.75 -4.57 -2.10
C TYR A 89 5.81 -5.54 -1.57
N PHE A 90 5.84 -6.78 -2.08
CA PHE A 90 6.87 -7.76 -1.70
C PHE A 90 8.28 -7.29 -2.10
N GLY A 91 8.42 -6.65 -3.27
CA GLY A 91 9.66 -6.04 -3.71
C GLY A 91 10.14 -4.95 -2.76
N GLY A 92 9.21 -4.08 -2.29
CA GLY A 92 9.52 -3.05 -1.29
C GLY A 92 9.95 -3.64 0.05
N ILE A 93 9.32 -4.72 0.49
CA ILE A 93 9.74 -5.44 1.71
C ILE A 93 11.16 -5.98 1.57
N LEU A 94 11.54 -6.54 0.41
CA LEU A 94 12.92 -6.95 0.16
C LEU A 94 13.88 -5.77 0.19
N ALA A 95 13.55 -4.67 -0.51
CA ALA A 95 14.36 -3.45 -0.52
C ALA A 95 14.55 -2.89 0.89
N SER A 96 13.47 -2.79 1.67
CA SER A 96 13.48 -2.34 3.07
C SER A 96 14.30 -3.25 4.01
N SER A 97 14.45 -4.52 3.64
CA SER A 97 15.18 -5.52 4.44
C SER A 97 16.67 -5.56 4.14
N LYS A 98 17.13 -4.87 3.08
CA LYS A 98 18.55 -4.78 2.78
C LYS A 98 19.23 -3.88 3.80
N GLY A 99 20.10 -4.44 4.61
CA GLY A 99 20.81 -3.72 5.67
C GLY A 99 22.18 -4.30 5.94
N GLU A 100 23.00 -3.57 6.69
CA GLU A 100 24.36 -3.97 7.06
C GLU A 100 24.37 -5.23 7.95
N THR A 101 23.28 -5.47 8.65
CA THR A 101 23.16 -6.61 9.55
C THR A 101 22.04 -7.55 9.12
N THR A 102 22.33 -8.86 9.05
CA THR A 102 21.34 -9.92 8.77
C THR A 102 20.37 -10.17 9.95
N ARG A 103 20.45 -9.38 11.02
CA ARG A 103 19.63 -9.56 12.23
C ARG A 103 18.25 -8.92 12.12
N ASP A 104 18.09 -7.91 11.26
CA ASP A 104 16.79 -7.25 11.07
C ASP A 104 15.92 -8.07 10.12
N ASP A 105 15.19 -9.00 10.69
CA ASP A 105 14.27 -9.87 9.94
C ASP A 105 12.79 -9.43 10.01
N ARG A 106 12.52 -8.17 10.39
CA ARG A 106 11.15 -7.59 10.44
C ARG A 106 10.40 -7.74 9.11
N GLY A 107 11.12 -7.71 7.99
CA GLY A 107 10.55 -7.95 6.67
C GLY A 107 9.79 -9.27 6.55
N ALA A 108 10.20 -10.31 7.29
CA ALA A 108 9.47 -11.58 7.32
C ALA A 108 8.08 -11.45 8.00
N THR A 109 7.94 -10.54 8.96
CA THR A 109 6.65 -10.24 9.59
C THR A 109 5.72 -9.52 8.62
N TYR A 110 6.22 -8.50 7.91
CA TYR A 110 5.44 -7.78 6.90
C TYR A 110 5.07 -8.67 5.71
N SER A 111 5.97 -9.54 5.27
CA SER A 111 5.68 -10.54 4.23
C SER A 111 4.51 -11.45 4.64
N LYS A 112 4.49 -11.95 5.87
CA LYS A 112 3.39 -12.75 6.41
C LYS A 112 2.10 -11.97 6.62
N LEU A 113 2.18 -10.70 7.00
CA LEU A 113 1.00 -9.83 7.07
C LEU A 113 0.40 -9.67 5.67
N LEU A 114 1.24 -9.39 4.68
CA LEU A 114 0.81 -9.20 3.30
C LEU A 114 0.16 -10.45 2.71
N SER A 115 0.67 -11.65 3.02
CA SER A 115 0.11 -12.92 2.52
C SER A 115 -1.30 -13.24 3.03
N ARG A 116 -1.73 -12.59 4.11
CA ARG A 116 -3.11 -12.72 4.63
C ARG A 116 -4.11 -11.81 3.91
N LEU A 117 -3.62 -10.86 3.12
CA LEU A 117 -4.45 -9.91 2.39
C LEU A 117 -4.78 -10.44 1.00
N SER A 118 -6.00 -10.22 0.55
CA SER A 118 -6.35 -10.40 -0.86
C SER A 118 -5.76 -9.28 -1.71
N THR A 119 -5.65 -9.49 -3.02
CA THR A 119 -5.24 -8.45 -3.97
C THR A 119 -6.07 -7.17 -3.82
N TYR A 120 -7.39 -7.29 -3.63
CA TYR A 120 -8.26 -6.14 -3.39
C TYR A 120 -7.91 -5.40 -2.10
N GLN A 121 -7.54 -6.11 -1.03
CA GLN A 121 -7.13 -5.49 0.24
C GLN A 121 -5.77 -4.79 0.10
N ILE A 122 -4.81 -5.38 -0.62
CA ILE A 122 -3.53 -4.73 -0.91
C ILE A 122 -3.76 -3.45 -1.73
N THR A 123 -4.61 -3.52 -2.76
CA THR A 123 -4.99 -2.35 -3.57
C THR A 123 -5.68 -1.27 -2.73
N GLY A 124 -6.61 -1.66 -1.85
CA GLY A 124 -7.28 -0.75 -0.93
C GLY A 124 -6.32 -0.09 0.06
N HIS A 125 -5.38 -0.85 0.60
CA HIS A 125 -4.33 -0.32 1.47
C HIS A 125 -3.46 0.71 0.73
N TYR A 126 -2.97 0.39 -0.46
CA TYR A 126 -2.24 1.35 -1.31
C TYR A 126 -3.06 2.62 -1.54
N TYR A 127 -4.31 2.49 -1.96
CA TYR A 127 -5.21 3.61 -2.25
C TYR A 127 -5.38 4.53 -1.04
N PHE A 128 -5.60 3.99 0.16
CA PHE A 128 -5.77 4.78 1.36
C PHE A 128 -4.50 5.53 1.77
N TYR A 129 -3.36 4.85 1.78
CA TYR A 129 -2.11 5.44 2.23
C TYR A 129 -1.50 6.40 1.20
N GLU A 130 -1.66 6.14 -0.09
CA GLU A 130 -1.29 7.10 -1.13
C GLU A 130 -2.19 8.35 -1.08
N THR A 131 -3.49 8.17 -0.84
CA THR A 131 -4.40 9.29 -0.61
C THR A 131 -3.97 10.17 0.57
N LEU A 132 -3.57 9.57 1.69
CA LEU A 132 -3.04 10.31 2.84
C LEU A 132 -1.79 11.11 2.46
N ARG A 133 -0.90 10.52 1.68
CA ARG A 133 0.30 11.21 1.20
C ARG A 133 -0.05 12.42 0.33
N LEU A 134 -0.93 12.24 -0.64
CA LEU A 134 -1.37 13.32 -1.53
C LEU A 134 -2.00 14.48 -0.75
N LEU A 135 -2.71 14.19 0.34
CA LEU A 135 -3.39 15.21 1.15
C LEU A 135 -2.48 15.90 2.16
N TYR A 136 -1.56 15.17 2.77
CA TYR A 136 -0.88 15.62 3.98
C TYR A 136 0.64 15.71 3.86
N SER A 137 1.26 15.25 2.75
CA SER A 137 2.71 15.36 2.56
C SER A 137 3.17 16.81 2.66
N GLY A 138 4.21 17.05 3.44
CA GLY A 138 4.77 18.37 3.69
C GLY A 138 3.92 19.27 4.61
N LYS A 139 2.82 18.74 5.17
CA LYS A 139 2.05 19.41 6.22
C LYS A 139 2.51 18.92 7.58
N ASP A 140 2.27 19.71 8.61
CA ASP A 140 2.62 19.36 9.99
C ASP A 140 1.64 18.31 10.56
N VAL A 141 1.64 17.12 9.96
CA VAL A 141 0.80 15.98 10.35
C VAL A 141 1.69 14.78 10.64
N ASN A 142 1.68 14.31 11.88
CA ASN A 142 2.47 13.17 12.33
C ASN A 142 1.57 11.99 12.73
N ILE A 143 1.44 10.99 11.86
CA ILE A 143 0.64 9.77 12.14
C ILE A 143 1.21 8.96 13.33
N GLY A 144 2.50 9.07 13.61
CA GLY A 144 3.11 8.42 14.77
C GLY A 144 2.60 8.96 16.10
N GLU A 145 2.07 10.20 16.12
CA GLU A 145 1.56 10.83 17.32
C GLU A 145 0.08 10.50 17.56
N PRO A 146 -0.29 9.87 18.68
CA PRO A 146 -1.67 9.45 18.95
C PRO A 146 -2.68 10.59 18.94
N SER A 147 -2.32 11.77 19.46
CA SER A 147 -3.19 12.95 19.49
C SER A 147 -3.55 13.46 18.10
N VAL A 148 -2.63 13.35 17.14
CA VAL A 148 -2.85 13.70 15.73
C VAL A 148 -3.62 12.59 15.03
N ARG A 149 -3.16 11.35 15.14
CA ARG A 149 -3.74 10.20 14.44
C ARG A 149 -5.20 9.95 14.82
N ASN A 150 -5.54 10.01 16.11
CA ASN A 150 -6.91 9.76 16.59
C ASN A 150 -7.93 10.82 16.08
N ASN A 151 -7.44 11.99 15.69
CA ASN A 151 -8.25 13.05 15.11
C ASN A 151 -8.16 13.12 13.57
N LEU A 152 -7.33 12.26 12.95
CA LEU A 152 -7.13 12.24 11.51
C LEU A 152 -8.13 11.30 10.85
N ARG A 153 -9.21 11.87 10.34
CA ARG A 153 -10.20 11.15 9.53
C ARG A 153 -10.18 11.67 8.10
N THR A 154 -10.05 10.77 7.15
CA THR A 154 -9.94 11.11 5.73
C THR A 154 -11.18 10.65 4.99
N ALA A 155 -11.74 11.53 4.16
CA ALA A 155 -12.89 11.23 3.32
C ALA A 155 -12.45 11.04 1.87
N VAL A 156 -12.90 9.97 1.23
CA VAL A 156 -12.69 9.69 -0.19
C VAL A 156 -14.01 9.40 -0.89
N SER A 157 -14.07 9.71 -2.19
CA SER A 157 -15.24 9.36 -3.00
C SER A 157 -15.36 7.85 -3.14
N GLY A 158 -16.55 7.28 -2.90
CA GLY A 158 -16.84 5.87 -3.13
C GLY A 158 -16.57 5.46 -4.58
N LEU A 159 -16.91 6.33 -5.55
CA LEU A 159 -16.62 6.08 -6.96
C LEU A 159 -15.12 5.96 -7.24
N SER A 160 -14.30 6.85 -6.67
CA SER A 160 -12.84 6.80 -6.78
C SER A 160 -12.30 5.49 -6.20
N PHE A 161 -12.80 5.09 -5.03
CA PHE A 161 -12.42 3.84 -4.39
C PHE A 161 -12.76 2.61 -5.24
N PHE A 162 -13.99 2.51 -5.79
CA PHE A 162 -14.38 1.41 -6.68
C PHE A 162 -13.52 1.36 -7.95
N ARG A 163 -13.18 2.53 -8.52
CA ARG A 163 -12.28 2.60 -9.69
C ARG A 163 -10.88 2.09 -9.37
N ALA A 164 -10.32 2.48 -8.23
CA ALA A 164 -9.03 1.98 -7.77
C ALA A 164 -9.03 0.45 -7.62
N LEU A 165 -10.11 -0.12 -7.11
CA LEU A 165 -10.31 -1.57 -7.02
C LEU A 165 -10.65 -2.23 -8.38
N ARG A 166 -10.84 -1.46 -9.46
CA ARG A 166 -11.25 -1.96 -10.79
C ARG A 166 -12.57 -2.76 -10.75
N VAL A 167 -13.52 -2.32 -9.93
CA VAL A 167 -14.87 -2.89 -9.85
C VAL A 167 -15.93 -1.89 -10.30
N SER A 168 -17.09 -2.40 -10.74
CA SER A 168 -18.10 -1.61 -11.47
C SER A 168 -18.85 -0.55 -10.65
N GLY A 169 -18.58 -0.45 -9.34
CA GLY A 169 -19.26 0.50 -8.46
C GLY A 169 -20.15 -0.19 -7.42
N PRO A 170 -21.16 0.50 -6.85
CA PRO A 170 -21.95 0.01 -5.72
C PRO A 170 -23.04 -0.99 -6.14
N ASP A 171 -22.79 -1.86 -7.10
CA ASP A 171 -23.60 -3.03 -7.41
C ASP A 171 -23.39 -4.14 -6.33
N PRO A 172 -24.18 -5.23 -6.34
CA PRO A 172 -24.04 -6.29 -5.34
C PRO A 172 -22.62 -6.86 -5.25
N ARG A 173 -21.92 -7.03 -6.39
CA ARG A 173 -20.53 -7.53 -6.44
C ARG A 173 -19.55 -6.51 -5.88
N GLY A 174 -19.65 -5.26 -6.31
CA GLY A 174 -18.80 -4.18 -5.82
C GLY A 174 -18.95 -3.99 -4.31
N ASN A 175 -20.18 -4.05 -3.77
CA ASN A 175 -20.41 -3.96 -2.33
C ASN A 175 -19.77 -5.11 -1.56
N VAL A 176 -19.80 -6.34 -2.07
CA VAL A 176 -19.11 -7.48 -1.45
C VAL A 176 -17.61 -7.24 -1.42
N VAL A 177 -17.01 -6.78 -2.53
CA VAL A 177 -15.58 -6.48 -2.60
C VAL A 177 -15.22 -5.34 -1.63
N LYS A 178 -15.99 -4.23 -1.64
CA LYS A 178 -15.79 -3.10 -0.72
C LYS A 178 -15.79 -3.58 0.74
N ASN A 179 -16.82 -4.32 1.15
CA ASN A 179 -16.94 -4.80 2.52
C ASN A 179 -15.78 -5.74 2.89
N ASN A 180 -15.36 -6.62 1.97
CA ASN A 180 -14.19 -7.48 2.18
C ASN A 180 -12.92 -6.65 2.40
N VAL A 181 -12.71 -5.60 1.60
CA VAL A 181 -11.54 -4.73 1.73
C VAL A 181 -11.55 -4.02 3.08
N LEU A 182 -12.63 -3.32 3.40
CA LEU A 182 -12.72 -2.50 4.61
C LEU A 182 -12.63 -3.36 5.88
N THR A 183 -13.42 -4.43 5.95
CA THR A 183 -13.41 -5.34 7.10
C THR A 183 -12.05 -6.04 7.24
N GLY A 184 -11.43 -6.44 6.13
CA GLY A 184 -10.15 -7.13 6.15
C GLY A 184 -9.01 -6.22 6.59
N LEU A 185 -8.94 -4.99 6.08
CA LEU A 185 -7.93 -4.02 6.48
C LEU A 185 -8.09 -3.61 7.96
N ASN A 186 -9.32 -3.40 8.40
CA ASN A 186 -9.59 -3.10 9.81
C ASN A 186 -9.22 -4.27 10.73
N LYS A 187 -9.57 -5.51 10.35
CA LYS A 187 -9.21 -6.72 11.13
C LYS A 187 -7.69 -6.90 11.29
N GLU A 188 -6.91 -6.52 10.27
CA GLU A 188 -5.45 -6.59 10.29
C GLU A 188 -4.81 -5.31 10.87
N ASP A 189 -5.59 -4.41 11.46
CA ASP A 189 -5.14 -3.14 12.05
C ASP A 189 -4.41 -2.23 11.03
N LEU A 190 -4.83 -2.27 9.78
CA LEU A 190 -4.26 -1.44 8.72
C LEU A 190 -5.03 -0.14 8.48
N ILE A 191 -6.29 -0.09 8.86
CA ILE A 191 -7.14 1.10 8.99
C ILE A 191 -8.02 0.95 10.22
N GLU A 192 -8.54 2.06 10.72
CA GLU A 192 -9.55 2.06 11.79
C GLU A 192 -10.68 3.04 11.46
N ASP A 193 -11.79 2.98 12.21
CA ASP A 193 -12.92 3.91 12.14
C ASP A 193 -13.46 4.18 10.72
N TYR A 194 -13.63 3.14 9.92
CA TYR A 194 -14.19 3.32 8.59
C TYR A 194 -15.71 3.43 8.60
N ILE A 195 -16.24 4.35 7.78
CA ILE A 195 -17.67 4.55 7.56
C ILE A 195 -17.91 4.71 6.06
N TYR A 196 -18.86 3.97 5.51
CA TYR A 196 -19.32 4.16 4.14
C TYR A 196 -20.72 4.75 4.15
N GLN A 197 -20.85 5.99 3.69
CA GLN A 197 -22.10 6.71 3.58
C GLN A 197 -22.60 6.68 2.14
N SER A 198 -23.78 6.08 1.93
CA SER A 198 -24.45 6.05 0.63
C SER A 198 -25.48 7.16 0.54
N ASN A 199 -25.50 7.88 -0.57
CA ASN A 199 -26.46 8.97 -0.83
C ASN A 199 -27.87 8.48 -1.27
N GLY A 200 -28.27 7.28 -0.91
CA GLY A 200 -29.53 6.66 -1.34
C GLY A 200 -30.62 6.45 -0.29
N GLY A 201 -30.45 6.91 0.94
CA GLY A 201 -31.46 6.71 1.99
C GLY A 201 -30.89 6.46 3.38
N PRO A 202 -31.76 6.43 4.42
CA PRO A 202 -31.32 6.16 5.77
C PRO A 202 -30.79 4.72 5.86
N MET A 203 -29.59 4.56 6.43
CA MET A 203 -28.99 3.27 6.65
C MET A 203 -29.87 2.45 7.62
N SER A 204 -30.43 1.37 7.11
CA SER A 204 -31.13 0.38 7.95
C SER A 204 -30.11 -0.66 8.43
N GLY A 205 -29.62 -0.46 9.63
CA GLY A 205 -28.73 -1.41 10.31
C GLY A 205 -27.99 -0.67 11.43
N GLU A 206 -27.87 -1.29 12.58
CA GLU A 206 -27.20 -0.73 13.77
C GLU A 206 -25.75 -0.30 13.45
N GLU A 207 -25.58 0.88 12.88
CA GLU A 207 -24.29 1.53 12.75
C GLU A 207 -24.11 2.49 13.91
N VAL A 208 -23.18 2.12 14.77
CA VAL A 208 -22.80 2.92 15.93
C VAL A 208 -22.10 4.17 15.46
N PHE A 209 -22.82 5.27 15.47
CA PHE A 209 -22.27 6.61 15.30
C PHE A 209 -21.42 6.98 16.51
N PHE A 210 -20.12 7.03 16.34
CA PHE A 210 -19.22 7.76 17.24
C PHE A 210 -18.85 9.10 16.59
N GLY A 211 -19.47 10.17 17.04
CA GLY A 211 -19.07 11.51 16.65
C GLY A 211 -20.26 12.39 16.35
N THR A 212 -20.33 13.47 17.06
CA THR A 212 -21.37 14.49 17.12
C THR A 212 -21.82 14.95 15.74
N ASP A 213 -23.11 14.93 15.60
CA ASP A 213 -23.97 15.47 14.57
C ASP A 213 -23.42 16.74 13.91
N ASP A 214 -23.74 16.93 12.65
CA ASP A 214 -23.65 18.13 11.82
C ASP A 214 -22.36 18.43 11.05
N CYS A 215 -21.21 17.83 11.30
CA CYS A 215 -19.97 18.15 10.58
C CYS A 215 -19.79 17.48 9.22
N PHE A 216 -20.58 16.44 8.91
CA PHE A 216 -20.39 15.62 7.71
C PHE A 216 -21.45 15.86 6.62
N GLY A 217 -22.08 17.04 6.62
CA GLY A 217 -22.93 17.46 5.51
C GLY A 217 -22.16 17.30 4.20
N ASN A 218 -22.77 16.64 3.30
CA ASN A 218 -22.46 16.35 1.88
C ASN A 218 -21.12 16.91 1.33
N ILE A 219 -20.00 16.30 1.75
CA ILE A 219 -18.64 16.74 1.41
C ILE A 219 -18.41 16.71 -0.12
N PHE A 220 -19.08 15.78 -0.84
CA PHE A 220 -18.94 15.58 -2.28
C PHE A 220 -20.17 15.95 -3.11
N GLY A 221 -21.18 16.60 -2.48
CA GLY A 221 -22.48 16.88 -3.11
C GLY A 221 -23.47 15.73 -2.96
N ASP A 222 -24.76 15.98 -3.20
CA ASP A 222 -25.88 15.05 -2.93
C ASP A 222 -25.89 13.76 -3.77
N THR A 223 -24.89 13.54 -4.63
CA THR A 223 -24.91 12.47 -5.63
C THR A 223 -23.83 11.40 -5.48
N HIS A 224 -22.92 11.52 -4.51
CA HIS A 224 -21.77 10.60 -4.41
C HIS A 224 -21.63 9.96 -3.04
N ASP A 225 -21.47 8.63 -3.06
CA ASP A 225 -21.11 7.88 -1.87
C ASP A 225 -19.76 8.34 -1.32
N THR A 226 -19.65 8.42 0.01
CA THR A 226 -18.43 8.84 0.69
C THR A 226 -17.93 7.74 1.62
N LEU A 227 -16.63 7.49 1.57
CA LEU A 227 -15.95 6.57 2.47
C LEU A 227 -15.01 7.35 3.38
N PHE A 228 -15.18 7.19 4.67
CA PHE A 228 -14.31 7.73 5.71
C PHE A 228 -13.42 6.63 6.26
N PHE A 229 -12.18 6.96 6.61
CA PHE A 229 -11.27 6.06 7.31
C PHE A 229 -10.25 6.84 8.13
N SER A 230 -9.69 6.19 9.14
CA SER A 230 -8.56 6.68 9.92
C SER A 230 -7.34 5.77 9.72
N PRO A 231 -6.12 6.34 9.61
CA PRO A 231 -4.92 5.55 9.46
C PRO A 231 -4.50 4.90 10.78
N THR A 232 -3.75 3.80 10.69
CA THR A 232 -3.05 3.20 11.83
C THR A 232 -1.53 3.33 11.69
N VAL A 233 -0.81 3.14 12.78
CA VAL A 233 0.67 3.07 12.76
C VAL A 233 1.14 1.85 11.97
N LEU A 234 0.45 0.70 12.12
CA LEU A 234 0.81 -0.52 11.41
C LEU A 234 0.61 -0.36 9.90
N GLY A 235 -0.49 0.25 9.48
CA GLY A 235 -0.75 0.50 8.07
C GLY A 235 0.27 1.47 7.46
N ALA A 236 0.62 2.58 8.14
CA ALA A 236 1.67 3.48 7.68
C ALA A 236 3.03 2.77 7.59
N ASN A 237 3.37 1.93 8.56
CA ASN A 237 4.60 1.15 8.53
C ASN A 237 4.60 0.11 7.40
N LEU A 238 3.48 -0.59 7.15
CA LEU A 238 3.37 -1.51 6.02
C LEU A 238 3.59 -0.76 4.70
N TYR A 239 3.02 0.42 4.54
CA TYR A 239 3.22 1.25 3.35
C TYR A 239 4.70 1.66 3.19
N LEU A 240 5.37 2.12 4.26
CA LEU A 240 6.79 2.43 4.26
C LEU A 240 7.62 1.22 3.83
N TRP A 241 7.37 0.05 4.43
CA TRP A 241 8.06 -1.18 4.07
C TRP A 241 7.82 -1.61 2.63
N ALA A 242 6.59 -1.47 2.15
CA ALA A 242 6.21 -1.78 0.78
C ALA A 242 6.89 -0.86 -0.26
N HIS A 243 7.42 0.30 0.15
CA HIS A 243 8.08 1.25 -0.74
C HIS A 243 9.59 1.42 -0.50
N GLY A 244 10.22 0.46 0.16
CA GLY A 244 11.69 0.49 0.38
C GLY A 244 12.13 1.41 1.53
N GLN A 245 11.19 1.96 2.32
CA GLN A 245 11.45 2.93 3.38
C GLN A 245 11.34 2.31 4.79
N GLY A 246 11.64 1.03 4.94
CA GLY A 246 11.52 0.30 6.20
C GLY A 246 12.43 0.79 7.34
N HIS A 247 13.36 1.68 7.06
CA HIS A 247 14.18 2.37 8.06
C HIS A 247 13.44 3.55 8.72
N LEU A 248 12.37 4.06 8.10
CA LEU A 248 11.54 5.12 8.66
C LEU A 248 10.48 4.55 9.60
N SER A 249 9.97 5.41 10.48
CA SER A 249 8.80 5.14 11.32
C SER A 249 7.56 5.86 10.76
N ALA A 250 6.37 5.53 11.28
CA ALA A 250 5.12 6.20 10.92
C ALA A 250 5.18 7.73 11.06
N SER A 251 6.07 8.27 11.88
CA SER A 251 6.30 9.73 12.00
C SER A 251 6.91 10.35 10.75
N GLY A 252 7.70 9.61 9.98
CA GLY A 252 8.29 10.05 8.72
C GLY A 252 7.45 9.75 7.48
N PHE A 253 6.28 9.14 7.64
CA PHE A 253 5.44 8.71 6.52
C PHE A 253 4.99 9.87 5.61
N LEU A 254 4.70 11.04 6.18
CA LEU A 254 4.22 12.23 5.47
C LEU A 254 5.31 13.28 5.22
N ASP A 255 6.57 12.93 5.42
CA ASP A 255 7.68 13.83 5.09
C ASP A 255 7.75 14.03 3.57
N ALA A 256 7.74 15.30 3.13
CA ALA A 256 7.80 15.67 1.72
C ALA A 256 9.10 15.24 1.03
N ALA A 257 10.19 15.07 1.78
CA ALA A 257 11.47 14.62 1.25
C ALA A 257 11.53 13.11 0.98
N THR A 258 10.56 12.33 1.52
CA THR A 258 10.54 10.88 1.35
C THR A 258 10.01 10.50 -0.03
N SER A 259 10.83 9.80 -0.82
CA SER A 259 10.45 9.25 -2.11
C SER A 259 9.83 7.86 -1.95
N PHE A 260 8.79 7.59 -2.74
CA PHE A 260 8.06 6.32 -2.73
C PHE A 260 7.96 5.75 -4.15
N PRO A 261 9.05 5.21 -4.70
CA PRO A 261 9.02 4.62 -6.03
C PRO A 261 8.06 3.42 -6.06
N SER A 262 7.23 3.36 -7.08
CA SER A 262 6.29 2.27 -7.35
C SER A 262 6.22 2.00 -8.83
N SER A 263 6.09 0.73 -9.21
CA SER A 263 5.85 0.30 -10.58
C SER A 263 4.36 0.32 -10.95
N VAL A 264 3.49 0.54 -9.97
CA VAL A 264 2.04 0.44 -10.12
C VAL A 264 1.41 1.82 -10.20
N ASP A 265 0.60 2.03 -11.21
CA ASP A 265 -0.25 3.20 -11.36
C ASP A 265 -1.71 2.84 -11.01
N ILE A 266 -2.13 3.18 -9.81
CA ILE A 266 -3.52 3.08 -9.38
C ILE A 266 -4.10 4.50 -9.39
N PRO A 267 -5.12 4.78 -10.24
CA PRO A 267 -5.66 6.11 -10.36
C PRO A 267 -6.35 6.55 -9.07
N ILE A 268 -5.83 7.59 -8.44
CA ILE A 268 -6.45 8.26 -7.30
C ILE A 268 -7.14 9.51 -7.82
N LEU A 269 -8.45 9.43 -7.95
CA LEU A 269 -9.24 10.55 -8.41
C LEU A 269 -9.59 11.46 -7.24
N LEU A 270 -9.09 12.68 -7.27
CA LEU A 270 -9.55 13.74 -6.40
C LEU A 270 -10.98 14.19 -6.85
N PRO A 271 -11.90 14.57 -5.98
CA PRO A 271 -11.66 15.30 -4.76
C PRO A 271 -11.57 14.41 -3.52
N VAL A 272 -10.49 14.58 -2.81
CA VAL A 272 -10.27 14.00 -1.49
C VAL A 272 -10.20 15.16 -0.50
N LYS A 273 -10.90 15.07 0.62
CA LYS A 273 -10.91 16.11 1.65
C LYS A 273 -10.37 15.56 2.97
N SER A 274 -9.64 16.40 3.69
CA SER A 274 -9.31 16.14 5.08
C SER A 274 -10.45 16.61 5.98
N VAL A 275 -10.81 15.81 6.97
CA VAL A 275 -11.81 16.15 7.97
C VAL A 275 -11.15 16.06 9.34
N ASN A 276 -10.98 17.18 10.01
CA ASN A 276 -10.55 17.22 11.41
C ASN A 276 -11.75 17.54 12.30
N SER A 277 -11.81 16.90 13.45
CA SER A 277 -12.88 17.06 14.45
C SER A 277 -12.90 18.41 15.19
N GLU A 278 -11.86 19.25 15.01
CA GLU A 278 -11.82 20.62 15.52
C GLU A 278 -11.67 21.59 14.36
N GLU A 279 -12.48 22.64 14.33
CA GLU A 279 -12.60 23.69 13.29
C GLU A 279 -11.30 23.97 12.51
N VAL A 280 -11.08 23.29 11.42
CA VAL A 280 -10.05 23.65 10.45
C VAL A 280 -10.73 24.32 9.27
N LYS A 281 -10.46 25.61 9.10
CA LYS A 281 -10.74 26.31 7.85
C LYS A 281 -10.02 25.60 6.72
N ILE A 282 -10.76 24.86 5.91
CA ILE A 282 -10.24 24.16 4.74
C ILE A 282 -9.90 25.19 3.68
N THR A 283 -8.62 25.50 3.54
CA THR A 283 -8.13 26.20 2.36
C THR A 283 -7.79 25.13 1.34
N LEU A 284 -8.67 24.96 0.35
CA LEU A 284 -8.36 24.13 -0.83
C LEU A 284 -7.23 24.82 -1.61
N PRO A 285 -6.23 24.11 -2.10
CA PRO A 285 -5.40 24.66 -3.15
C PRO A 285 -6.30 24.94 -4.37
N ASP A 286 -6.13 26.10 -5.00
CA ASP A 286 -6.79 26.44 -6.27
C ASP A 286 -6.34 25.43 -7.33
N ILE A 287 -7.13 24.40 -7.57
CA ILE A 287 -6.95 23.49 -8.68
C ILE A 287 -7.94 23.95 -9.75
N GLU A 288 -7.43 24.60 -10.79
CA GLU A 288 -8.17 24.81 -12.03
C GLU A 288 -8.58 23.45 -12.57
N ILE A 289 -9.88 23.17 -12.56
CA ILE A 289 -10.46 21.99 -13.20
C ILE A 289 -10.55 22.32 -14.68
N ASP A 290 -9.57 21.89 -15.46
CA ASP A 290 -9.73 21.84 -16.90
C ASP A 290 -10.94 20.96 -17.23
N SER A 291 -11.92 21.59 -17.89
CA SER A 291 -13.16 20.97 -18.29
C SER A 291 -12.89 19.79 -19.27
N VAL A 292 -12.97 18.57 -18.75
CA VAL A 292 -13.01 17.39 -19.61
C VAL A 292 -14.34 17.39 -20.35
N HIS A 293 -14.28 17.65 -21.63
CA HIS A 293 -15.40 17.51 -22.56
C HIS A 293 -15.83 16.03 -22.59
N ILE A 294 -16.97 15.75 -21.99
CA ILE A 294 -17.72 14.52 -22.25
C ILE A 294 -18.53 14.79 -23.51
N GLN A 295 -18.10 14.22 -24.63
CA GLN A 295 -18.99 14.11 -25.80
C GLN A 295 -19.97 12.94 -25.59
N PRO A 296 -21.22 13.08 -26.10
CA PRO A 296 -22.36 12.19 -25.84
C PRO A 296 -22.21 10.79 -26.44
#